data_72a4c9ac0aca167a9702032d4a0c3421
#
_entry.id   72a4c9ac0aca167a9702032d4a0c3421
#
_cell.length_a   1.000
_cell.length_b   1.000
_cell.length_c   1.000
_cell.angle_alpha   90.00
_cell.angle_beta   90.00
_cell.angle_gamma   90.00
#
_symmetry.space_group_name_H-M   'P 1'
#
loop_
_entity.id
_entity.type
_entity.pdbx_description
1 polymer ?
#
loop_
_entity_poly.entity_id
_entity_poly.type
_entity_poly.pdbx_seq_one_letter_code
_entity_poly.pdbx_strand_id
1 'polypeptide(L)'
;VIILFFCLADAPVLTIPRTVFADGRIVTPESRLAWPDDAVVRIEDRDGELVARFDRPIAPARLAAFREAAGDAIGDLRWNDDSLVLRPAAGWTMRWRQTGPVVALAFSPPADGALLEAADDSASDAALAAIEADVAAGYPGSALRAATRLAHRYPADRRAARLLAETRLAQGDVRGAARAYRALAADDLTARRTIAAAAGTASIGVTARDGSDLAQTEFAARIDTAVGGTLDGGGGVRHLVSNVATAAPTVRSGDTVVDASLAAAFDGAVRIQLFASAALDDAVTGGGARITAGAADAQFRATLSRHMPDYSTPAQVLAGGYLSRALVGVTYRLTPGVVAQGDFGAYRYGLATGSGASDTIVASAGVDYLIRRQFPALGLTYRFDAEYVQRMQLGADRLAVIPLATRENHTIQGLASGAVGAVQMTALVGWTVDRFGGDGPTASLGLAAPIAVAWRVEGSGGITSIARQGFAGRQLYARALLTRSLGDTQ
;
A
#
# COMPACT_ATOMS: atom_id res chain seq x y z
N VAL A 1 -6.67 -5.09 29.07
CA VAL A 1 -5.41 -4.53 28.57
C VAL A 1 -4.31 -5.52 28.92
N ILE A 2 -3.87 -6.34 27.98
CA ILE A 2 -2.70 -7.19 28.14
C ILE A 2 -1.65 -6.61 27.19
N ILE A 3 -0.70 -5.90 27.80
CA ILE A 3 0.52 -5.44 27.12
C ILE A 3 1.49 -6.61 27.16
N LEU A 4 1.68 -7.30 26.04
CA LEU A 4 2.76 -8.25 25.86
C LEU A 4 4.05 -7.48 25.60
N PHE A 5 4.86 -7.32 26.63
CA PHE A 5 6.28 -6.97 26.51
C PHE A 5 7.00 -8.17 25.89
N PHE A 6 7.37 -8.07 24.61
CA PHE A 6 8.44 -8.91 24.11
C PHE A 6 9.77 -8.36 24.66
N CYS A 7 10.36 -9.08 25.60
CA CYS A 7 11.75 -8.91 25.95
C CYS A 7 12.60 -9.16 24.70
N LEU A 8 13.12 -8.10 24.10
CA LEU A 8 14.26 -8.16 23.21
C LEU A 8 15.47 -8.57 24.07
N ALA A 9 15.81 -9.85 24.04
CA ALA A 9 17.09 -10.31 24.56
C ALA A 9 18.20 -9.60 23.76
N ASP A 10 19.17 -9.04 24.48
CA ASP A 10 20.31 -8.29 23.98
C ASP A 10 20.95 -8.93 22.74
N ALA A 11 20.70 -8.32 21.57
CA ALA A 11 21.46 -8.62 20.38
C ALA A 11 22.76 -7.81 20.46
N PRO A 12 23.94 -8.42 20.33
CA PRO A 12 25.18 -7.66 20.29
C PRO A 12 25.14 -6.70 19.10
N VAL A 13 25.30 -5.41 19.39
CA VAL A 13 25.42 -4.34 18.41
C VAL A 13 26.71 -4.55 17.64
N LEU A 14 26.61 -4.83 16.35
CA LEU A 14 27.76 -4.91 15.46
C LEU A 14 28.25 -3.48 15.18
N THR A 15 29.24 -3.00 15.93
CA THR A 15 29.91 -1.73 15.64
C THR A 15 31.07 -2.02 14.70
N ILE A 16 30.99 -1.55 13.46
CA ILE A 16 32.09 -1.59 12.51
C ILE A 16 32.80 -0.24 12.55
N PRO A 17 34.04 -0.13 13.07
CA PRO A 17 34.79 1.08 12.96
C PRO A 17 35.22 1.28 11.50
N ARG A 18 34.78 2.33 10.85
CA ARG A 18 35.32 2.77 9.56
C ARG A 18 36.68 3.42 9.83
N THR A 19 37.75 2.78 9.42
CA THR A 19 39.07 3.39 9.43
C THR A 19 39.34 3.98 8.04
N VAL A 20 39.33 5.30 7.96
CA VAL A 20 39.76 6.04 6.76
C VAL A 20 41.24 6.39 6.94
N PHE A 21 42.11 5.90 6.08
CA PHE A 21 43.51 6.28 6.05
C PHE A 21 43.69 7.65 5.35
N ALA A 22 44.77 8.35 5.65
CA ALA A 22 45.10 9.66 5.08
C ALA A 22 45.29 9.69 3.56
N ASP A 23 45.38 8.52 2.92
CA ASP A 23 45.49 8.32 1.48
C ASP A 23 44.13 8.04 0.78
N GLY A 24 43.03 8.16 1.52
CA GLY A 24 41.67 7.94 0.98
C GLY A 24 41.24 6.47 0.84
N ARG A 25 42.07 5.52 1.26
CA ARG A 25 41.72 4.09 1.25
C ARG A 25 40.70 3.77 2.35
N ILE A 26 39.58 3.20 1.95
CA ILE A 26 38.60 2.63 2.88
C ILE A 26 38.96 1.15 3.06
N VAL A 27 39.54 0.80 4.20
CA VAL A 27 39.68 -0.62 4.58
C VAL A 27 38.43 -0.98 5.36
N THR A 28 37.56 -1.81 4.78
CA THR A 28 36.46 -2.41 5.51
C THR A 28 37.02 -3.42 6.51
N PRO A 29 36.79 -3.21 7.82
CA PRO A 29 37.19 -4.19 8.81
C PRO A 29 36.43 -5.51 8.58
N GLU A 30 36.96 -6.58 9.14
CA GLU A 30 36.37 -7.92 9.09
C GLU A 30 34.90 -7.89 9.48
N SER A 31 34.01 -8.18 8.51
CA SER A 31 32.59 -8.33 8.78
C SER A 31 32.35 -9.70 9.39
N ARG A 32 31.59 -9.79 10.48
CA ARG A 32 31.34 -11.06 11.18
C ARG A 32 29.87 -11.42 11.10
N LEU A 33 29.59 -12.62 10.59
CA LEU A 33 28.31 -13.28 10.71
C LEU A 33 28.39 -14.23 11.91
N ALA A 34 27.63 -13.91 12.97
CA ALA A 34 27.59 -14.73 14.17
C ALA A 34 26.20 -15.37 14.29
N TRP A 35 26.18 -16.68 14.51
CA TRP A 35 25.00 -17.44 14.86
C TRP A 35 24.99 -17.75 16.37
N PRO A 36 23.86 -18.20 16.92
CA PRO A 36 23.83 -18.73 18.29
C PRO A 36 24.91 -19.80 18.50
N ASP A 37 25.49 -19.87 19.67
CA ASP A 37 26.64 -20.74 19.99
C ASP A 37 26.40 -22.23 19.70
N ASP A 38 25.13 -22.66 19.63
CA ASP A 38 24.70 -24.02 19.35
C ASP A 38 24.34 -24.25 17.88
N ALA A 39 24.45 -23.25 17.00
CA ALA A 39 24.15 -23.40 15.58
C ALA A 39 25.25 -24.15 14.83
N VAL A 40 24.86 -25.12 14.01
CA VAL A 40 25.79 -25.82 13.11
C VAL A 40 25.77 -25.10 11.74
N VAL A 41 26.93 -24.58 11.36
CA VAL A 41 27.13 -23.89 10.09
C VAL A 41 28.15 -24.67 9.25
N ARG A 42 27.76 -25.04 8.02
CA ARG A 42 28.67 -25.64 7.03
C ARG A 42 28.93 -24.64 5.93
N ILE A 43 30.19 -24.39 5.63
CA ILE A 43 30.62 -23.45 4.60
C ILE A 43 31.33 -24.16 3.50
N GLU A 44 30.97 -23.87 2.27
CA GLU A 44 31.60 -24.33 1.04
C GLU A 44 31.98 -23.11 0.19
N ASP A 45 33.17 -23.12 -0.39
CA ASP A 45 33.57 -22.15 -1.41
C ASP A 45 33.37 -22.82 -2.79
N ARG A 46 32.54 -22.16 -3.63
CA ARG A 46 32.25 -22.63 -4.99
C ARG A 46 32.48 -21.49 -5.97
N ASP A 47 33.56 -21.55 -6.71
CA ASP A 47 33.88 -20.60 -7.79
C ASP A 47 33.84 -19.11 -7.33
N GLY A 48 34.37 -18.85 -6.12
CA GLY A 48 34.38 -17.52 -5.54
C GLY A 48 33.05 -17.07 -4.88
N GLU A 49 32.06 -17.98 -4.80
CA GLU A 49 30.87 -17.80 -3.98
C GLU A 49 31.00 -18.56 -2.66
N LEU A 50 30.68 -17.90 -1.58
CA LEU A 50 30.56 -18.55 -0.28
C LEU A 50 29.15 -19.07 -0.11
N VAL A 51 29.01 -20.37 0.06
CA VAL A 51 27.74 -21.04 0.36
C VAL A 51 27.75 -21.47 1.82
N ALA A 52 26.91 -20.88 2.65
CA ALA A 52 26.73 -21.26 4.05
C ALA A 52 25.38 -21.96 4.22
N ARG A 53 25.38 -23.14 4.87
CA ARG A 53 24.18 -23.91 5.23
C ARG A 53 24.05 -24.01 6.72
N PHE A 54 22.83 -23.89 7.23
CA PHE A 54 22.52 -23.84 8.64
C PHE A 54 21.55 -24.95 9.03
N ASP A 55 21.57 -25.32 10.29
CA ASP A 55 20.62 -26.26 10.89
C ASP A 55 19.30 -25.61 11.32
N ARG A 56 19.17 -24.29 11.15
CA ARG A 56 17.98 -23.50 11.51
C ARG A 56 17.83 -22.23 10.68
N PRO A 57 16.63 -21.64 10.57
CA PRO A 57 16.40 -20.44 9.78
C PRO A 57 17.20 -19.23 10.25
N ILE A 58 17.67 -18.41 9.28
CA ILE A 58 18.34 -17.15 9.56
C ILE A 58 17.29 -16.04 9.70
N ALA A 59 17.43 -15.23 10.73
CA ALA A 59 16.59 -14.04 10.87
C ALA A 59 16.89 -13.03 9.74
N PRO A 60 15.90 -12.66 8.88
CA PRO A 60 16.10 -11.75 7.75
C PRO A 60 16.69 -10.39 8.14
N ALA A 61 16.37 -9.90 9.35
CA ALA A 61 16.91 -8.64 9.87
C ALA A 61 18.44 -8.67 10.04
N ARG A 62 19.03 -9.83 10.36
CA ARG A 62 20.49 -9.99 10.50
C ARG A 62 21.18 -9.92 9.12
N LEU A 63 20.56 -10.46 8.10
CA LEU A 63 21.09 -10.41 6.72
C LEU A 63 20.99 -9.01 6.13
N ALA A 64 19.92 -8.29 6.42
CA ALA A 64 19.76 -6.89 6.01
C ALA A 64 20.84 -5.99 6.67
N ALA A 65 21.05 -6.14 7.97
CA ALA A 65 22.10 -5.42 8.70
C ALA A 65 23.50 -5.78 8.18
N PHE A 66 23.76 -7.04 7.88
CA PHE A 66 25.01 -7.49 7.29
C PHE A 66 25.25 -6.89 5.89
N ARG A 67 24.24 -6.90 5.03
CA ARG A 67 24.31 -6.30 3.68
C ARG A 67 24.57 -4.78 3.76
N GLU A 68 23.91 -4.10 4.69
CA GLU A 68 24.13 -2.67 4.93
C GLU A 68 25.56 -2.38 5.42
N ALA A 69 26.07 -3.21 6.32
CA ALA A 69 27.41 -3.07 6.89
C ALA A 69 28.53 -3.37 5.86
N ALA A 70 28.33 -4.38 5.02
CA ALA A 70 29.31 -4.77 3.99
C ALA A 70 29.28 -3.83 2.77
N GLY A 71 28.20 -3.07 2.57
CA GLY A 71 28.10 -2.03 1.54
C GLY A 71 28.43 -2.51 0.14
N ASP A 72 29.32 -1.79 -0.55
CA ASP A 72 29.71 -2.05 -1.94
C ASP A 72 30.63 -3.28 -2.12
N ALA A 73 31.05 -3.92 -1.05
CA ALA A 73 31.91 -5.11 -1.12
C ALA A 73 31.16 -6.39 -1.51
N ILE A 74 29.83 -6.40 -1.40
CA ILE A 74 28.99 -7.53 -1.76
C ILE A 74 28.27 -7.25 -3.07
N GLY A 75 28.57 -8.07 -4.10
CA GLY A 75 27.91 -8.02 -5.40
C GLY A 75 26.57 -8.74 -5.42
N ASP A 76 26.49 -9.90 -4.72
CA ASP A 76 25.25 -10.67 -4.64
C ASP A 76 25.11 -11.35 -3.27
N LEU A 77 23.89 -11.32 -2.72
CA LEU A 77 23.53 -11.97 -1.46
C LEU A 77 22.15 -12.61 -1.61
N ARG A 78 22.14 -13.93 -1.74
CA ARG A 78 20.92 -14.73 -1.87
C ARG A 78 20.76 -15.61 -0.65
N TRP A 79 19.55 -15.79 -0.15
CA TRP A 79 19.27 -16.70 0.96
C TRP A 79 17.88 -17.32 0.85
N ASN A 80 17.75 -18.49 1.47
CA ASN A 80 16.49 -19.13 1.81
C ASN A 80 16.50 -19.47 3.31
N ASP A 81 15.56 -20.29 3.77
CA ASP A 81 15.40 -20.58 5.19
C ASP A 81 16.66 -21.16 5.84
N ASP A 82 17.42 -21.98 5.15
CA ASP A 82 18.54 -22.76 5.70
C ASP A 82 19.89 -22.51 5.01
N SER A 83 19.94 -21.63 4.01
CA SER A 83 21.19 -21.41 3.26
C SER A 83 21.35 -19.95 2.82
N LEU A 84 22.61 -19.53 2.77
CA LEU A 84 23.06 -18.22 2.33
C LEU A 84 24.12 -18.41 1.24
N VAL A 85 23.98 -17.69 0.13
CA VAL A 85 24.99 -17.59 -0.92
C VAL A 85 25.45 -16.14 -1.01
N LEU A 86 26.75 -15.93 -0.90
CA LEU A 86 27.38 -14.63 -0.93
C LEU A 86 28.47 -14.59 -2.00
N ARG A 87 28.40 -13.58 -2.86
CA ARG A 87 29.42 -13.29 -3.88
C ARG A 87 29.98 -11.88 -3.64
N PRO A 88 31.31 -11.71 -3.63
CA PRO A 88 31.90 -10.38 -3.60
C PRO A 88 31.54 -9.58 -4.85
N ALA A 89 31.60 -8.26 -4.76
CA ALA A 89 31.43 -7.38 -5.90
C ALA A 89 32.56 -7.57 -6.94
N ALA A 90 32.27 -7.19 -8.18
CA ALA A 90 33.23 -7.34 -9.28
C ALA A 90 34.59 -6.69 -8.94
N GLY A 91 35.69 -7.44 -9.09
CA GLY A 91 37.03 -7.01 -8.73
C GLY A 91 37.39 -7.09 -7.25
N TRP A 92 36.43 -7.27 -6.38
CA TRP A 92 36.70 -7.51 -4.96
C TRP A 92 37.09 -8.96 -4.71
N THR A 93 38.02 -9.18 -3.78
CA THR A 93 38.37 -10.51 -3.28
C THR A 93 37.81 -10.70 -1.88
N MET A 94 37.33 -11.91 -1.61
CA MET A 94 36.78 -12.28 -0.30
C MET A 94 37.64 -13.38 0.30
N ARG A 95 38.00 -13.22 1.59
CA ARG A 95 38.58 -14.27 2.42
C ARG A 95 37.66 -14.52 3.59
N TRP A 96 37.54 -15.76 3.98
CA TRP A 96 36.70 -16.13 5.11
C TRP A 96 37.43 -17.06 6.08
N ARG A 97 37.02 -17.00 7.34
CA ARG A 97 37.46 -17.88 8.41
C ARG A 97 36.28 -18.23 9.29
N GLN A 98 36.14 -19.51 9.57
CA GLN A 98 35.12 -19.99 10.51
C GLN A 98 35.75 -20.31 11.85
N THR A 99 35.13 -19.86 12.94
CA THR A 99 35.49 -20.19 14.31
C THR A 99 34.21 -20.48 15.09
N GLY A 100 33.91 -21.79 15.26
CA GLY A 100 32.61 -22.20 15.79
C GLY A 100 31.43 -21.69 14.93
N PRO A 101 30.42 -21.06 15.57
CA PRO A 101 29.26 -20.50 14.84
C PRO A 101 29.53 -19.12 14.23
N VAL A 102 30.75 -18.62 14.29
CA VAL A 102 31.13 -17.31 13.76
C VAL A 102 31.91 -17.45 12.47
N VAL A 103 31.46 -16.76 11.43
CA VAL A 103 32.16 -16.64 10.15
C VAL A 103 32.65 -15.21 10.00
N ALA A 104 33.94 -15.03 9.97
CA ALA A 104 34.58 -13.75 9.68
C ALA A 104 34.86 -13.64 8.18
N LEU A 105 34.44 -12.55 7.58
CA LEU A 105 34.56 -12.23 6.17
C LEU A 105 35.42 -10.98 6.01
N ALA A 106 36.53 -11.08 5.30
CA ALA A 106 37.37 -9.96 4.95
C ALA A 106 37.27 -9.70 3.44
N PHE A 107 36.84 -8.49 3.08
CA PHE A 107 36.75 -8.03 1.70
C PHE A 107 37.92 -7.11 1.40
N SER A 108 38.64 -7.39 0.31
CA SER A 108 39.71 -6.53 -0.19
C SER A 108 39.27 -5.90 -1.51
N PRO A 109 39.33 -4.56 -1.63
CA PRO A 109 39.01 -3.88 -2.88
C PRO A 109 40.00 -4.29 -3.98
N PRO A 110 39.65 -4.10 -5.26
CA PRO A 110 40.58 -4.33 -6.37
C PRO A 110 41.81 -3.43 -6.18
N ALA A 111 43.01 -3.97 -6.52
CA ALA A 111 44.27 -3.20 -6.48
C ALA A 111 44.17 -2.01 -7.46
N ASP A 112 44.65 -0.84 -7.04
CA ASP A 112 44.46 0.48 -7.71
C ASP A 112 44.84 0.61 -9.20
N GLY A 113 45.22 -0.46 -9.87
CA GLY A 113 45.51 -0.45 -11.32
C GLY A 113 44.40 -1.00 -12.20
N ALA A 114 43.42 -1.74 -11.65
CA ALA A 114 42.36 -2.38 -12.44
C ALA A 114 41.08 -1.52 -12.56
N LEU A 115 40.98 -0.45 -11.79
CA LEU A 115 39.80 0.46 -11.80
C LEU A 115 39.87 1.57 -12.83
N LEU A 116 41.02 1.77 -13.51
CA LEU A 116 41.16 2.88 -14.48
C LEU A 116 40.82 2.50 -15.93
N GLU A 117 40.57 1.23 -16.24
CA GLU A 117 40.27 0.80 -17.62
C GLU A 117 38.81 0.47 -17.94
N ALA A 118 37.89 0.60 -16.97
CA ALA A 118 36.47 0.49 -17.24
C ALA A 118 35.66 1.42 -16.35
N ALA A 119 35.88 2.70 -16.47
CA ALA A 119 34.84 3.67 -16.22
C ALA A 119 33.82 3.56 -17.36
N ASP A 120 33.11 2.44 -17.39
CA ASP A 120 31.94 2.30 -18.23
C ASP A 120 30.93 3.35 -17.71
N ASP A 121 30.60 4.34 -18.54
CA ASP A 121 29.63 5.39 -18.24
C ASP A 121 28.20 4.83 -18.08
N SER A 122 28.08 3.51 -17.93
CA SER A 122 26.85 2.76 -17.84
C SER A 122 26.70 1.98 -16.53
N ALA A 123 25.47 1.87 -16.05
CA ALA A 123 25.13 1.05 -14.90
C ALA A 123 25.29 -0.44 -15.22
N SER A 124 25.84 -1.21 -14.29
CA SER A 124 25.98 -2.65 -14.47
C SER A 124 24.60 -3.34 -14.52
N ASP A 125 24.48 -4.38 -15.34
CA ASP A 125 23.22 -5.15 -15.44
C ASP A 125 22.80 -5.76 -14.11
N ALA A 126 23.76 -6.15 -13.27
CA ALA A 126 23.48 -6.65 -11.92
C ALA A 126 22.85 -5.60 -11.01
N ALA A 127 23.28 -4.33 -11.09
CA ALA A 127 22.70 -3.24 -10.32
C ALA A 127 21.27 -2.91 -10.76
N LEU A 128 21.02 -2.92 -12.07
CA LEU A 128 19.68 -2.74 -12.63
C LEU A 128 18.76 -3.88 -12.20
N ALA A 129 19.18 -5.13 -12.38
CA ALA A 129 18.40 -6.31 -12.00
C ALA A 129 18.08 -6.37 -10.50
N ALA A 130 19.00 -5.91 -9.63
CA ALA A 130 18.76 -5.85 -8.20
C ALA A 130 17.62 -4.87 -7.84
N ILE A 131 17.56 -3.73 -8.52
CA ILE A 131 16.49 -2.74 -8.33
C ILE A 131 15.15 -3.27 -8.85
N GLU A 132 15.14 -3.91 -10.02
CA GLU A 132 13.95 -4.55 -10.57
C GLU A 132 13.43 -5.66 -9.64
N ALA A 133 14.33 -6.44 -9.05
CA ALA A 133 14.00 -7.45 -8.07
C ALA A 133 13.36 -6.84 -6.80
N ASP A 134 13.85 -5.71 -6.31
CA ASP A 134 13.26 -4.99 -5.18
C ASP A 134 11.83 -4.51 -5.51
N VAL A 135 11.61 -3.97 -6.72
CA VAL A 135 10.26 -3.60 -7.19
C VAL A 135 9.34 -4.82 -7.23
N ALA A 136 9.80 -5.90 -7.85
CA ALA A 136 9.04 -7.15 -7.96
C ALA A 136 8.76 -7.80 -6.60
N ALA A 137 9.68 -7.65 -5.65
CA ALA A 137 9.51 -8.08 -4.26
C ALA A 137 8.54 -7.19 -3.47
N GLY A 138 8.17 -6.02 -4.02
CA GLY A 138 7.25 -5.07 -3.41
C GLY A 138 7.90 -4.13 -2.40
N TYR A 139 9.16 -3.81 -2.60
CA TYR A 139 9.90 -2.78 -1.86
C TYR A 139 10.19 -1.53 -2.73
N PRO A 140 9.15 -0.85 -3.24
CA PRO A 140 9.34 0.27 -4.15
C PRO A 140 10.10 1.44 -3.50
N GLY A 141 10.03 1.59 -2.17
CA GLY A 141 10.78 2.61 -1.45
C GLY A 141 12.29 2.35 -1.45
N SER A 142 12.72 1.09 -1.26
CA SER A 142 14.12 0.67 -1.39
C SER A 142 14.60 0.84 -2.81
N ALA A 143 13.84 0.32 -3.77
CA ALA A 143 14.12 0.40 -5.19
C ALA A 143 14.30 1.86 -5.66
N LEU A 144 13.42 2.77 -5.22
CA LEU A 144 13.51 4.19 -5.59
C LEU A 144 14.80 4.84 -5.09
N ARG A 145 15.19 4.57 -3.83
CA ARG A 145 16.46 5.08 -3.29
C ARG A 145 17.66 4.55 -4.06
N ALA A 146 17.65 3.25 -4.40
CA ALA A 146 18.72 2.64 -5.18
C ALA A 146 18.76 3.18 -6.63
N ALA A 147 17.61 3.27 -7.31
CA ALA A 147 17.51 3.83 -8.66
C ALA A 147 17.94 5.30 -8.71
N THR A 148 17.60 6.09 -7.69
CA THR A 148 18.02 7.49 -7.59
C THR A 148 19.55 7.61 -7.49
N ARG A 149 20.19 6.81 -6.63
CA ARG A 149 21.65 6.78 -6.52
C ARG A 149 22.30 6.34 -7.83
N LEU A 150 21.73 5.31 -8.48
CA LEU A 150 22.24 4.77 -9.73
C LEU A 150 22.17 5.80 -10.87
N ALA A 151 21.01 6.43 -11.06
CA ALA A 151 20.82 7.47 -12.06
C ALA A 151 21.68 8.72 -11.81
N HIS A 152 21.95 9.05 -10.53
CA HIS A 152 22.87 10.14 -10.19
C HIS A 152 24.33 9.79 -10.50
N ARG A 153 24.71 8.53 -10.30
CA ARG A 153 26.08 8.05 -10.59
C ARG A 153 26.33 7.92 -12.10
N TYR A 154 25.29 7.58 -12.88
CA TYR A 154 25.36 7.35 -14.32
C TYR A 154 24.31 8.19 -15.05
N PRO A 155 24.48 9.54 -15.09
CA PRO A 155 23.45 10.45 -15.60
C PRO A 155 23.20 10.30 -17.10
N ALA A 156 24.16 9.78 -17.87
CA ALA A 156 24.04 9.51 -19.29
C ALA A 156 23.42 8.15 -19.62
N ASP A 157 23.32 7.23 -18.64
CA ASP A 157 22.74 5.89 -18.86
C ASP A 157 21.21 5.97 -18.92
N ARG A 158 20.68 5.78 -20.14
CA ARG A 158 19.22 5.78 -20.39
C ARG A 158 18.49 4.66 -19.67
N ARG A 159 19.15 3.52 -19.37
CA ARG A 159 18.56 2.38 -18.65
C ARG A 159 18.36 2.75 -17.18
N ALA A 160 19.38 3.34 -16.55
CA ALA A 160 19.29 3.82 -15.17
C ALA A 160 18.22 4.91 -15.02
N ALA A 161 18.14 5.86 -15.96
CA ALA A 161 17.12 6.89 -15.97
C ALA A 161 15.71 6.33 -16.19
N ARG A 162 15.57 5.30 -17.05
CA ARG A 162 14.31 4.60 -17.26
C ARG A 162 13.86 3.83 -16.01
N LEU A 163 14.76 3.10 -15.40
CA LEU A 163 14.48 2.36 -14.16
C LEU A 163 14.08 3.30 -13.03
N LEU A 164 14.67 4.51 -12.96
CA LEU A 164 14.22 5.54 -12.02
C LEU A 164 12.78 5.99 -12.33
N ALA A 165 12.38 6.13 -13.59
CA ALA A 165 11.01 6.46 -13.95
C ALA A 165 10.02 5.35 -13.54
N GLU A 166 10.38 4.10 -13.78
CA GLU A 166 9.58 2.92 -13.42
C GLU A 166 9.45 2.73 -11.90
N THR A 167 10.52 2.95 -11.15
CA THR A 167 10.47 2.90 -9.68
C THR A 167 9.65 4.03 -9.07
N ARG A 168 9.68 5.24 -9.65
CA ARG A 168 8.79 6.34 -9.27
C ARG A 168 7.33 5.97 -9.52
N LEU A 169 7.04 5.36 -10.66
CA LEU A 169 5.69 4.89 -10.98
C LEU A 169 5.22 3.82 -10.00
N ALA A 170 6.06 2.86 -9.67
CA ALA A 170 5.77 1.82 -8.68
C ALA A 170 5.52 2.39 -7.27
N GLN A 171 6.13 3.53 -6.95
CA GLN A 171 5.90 4.27 -5.70
C GLN A 171 4.63 5.13 -5.72
N GLY A 172 3.99 5.27 -6.88
CA GLY A 172 2.83 6.15 -7.08
C GLY A 172 3.17 7.60 -7.40
N ASP A 173 4.45 7.96 -7.57
CA ASP A 173 4.87 9.27 -8.06
C ASP A 173 4.72 9.36 -9.58
N VAL A 174 3.46 9.41 -10.03
CA VAL A 174 3.10 9.47 -11.46
C VAL A 174 3.72 10.70 -12.14
N ARG A 175 3.78 11.84 -11.45
CA ARG A 175 4.35 13.07 -12.01
C ARG A 175 5.86 13.03 -12.15
N GLY A 176 6.55 12.50 -11.13
CA GLY A 176 7.99 12.28 -11.19
C GLY A 176 8.38 11.30 -12.28
N ALA A 177 7.61 10.22 -12.42
CA ALA A 177 7.76 9.25 -13.50
C ALA A 177 7.53 9.87 -14.88
N ALA A 178 6.46 10.66 -15.05
CA ALA A 178 6.15 11.35 -16.31
C ALA A 178 7.23 12.35 -16.71
N ARG A 179 7.78 13.11 -15.74
CA ARG A 179 8.92 14.02 -16.03
C ARG A 179 10.14 13.23 -16.52
N ALA A 180 10.45 12.12 -15.89
CA ALA A 180 11.57 11.26 -16.28
C ALA A 180 11.35 10.64 -17.67
N TYR A 181 10.15 10.14 -17.98
CA TYR A 181 9.82 9.60 -19.31
C TYR A 181 9.90 10.67 -20.41
N ARG A 182 9.43 11.92 -20.15
CA ARG A 182 9.59 13.03 -21.10
C ARG A 182 11.06 13.37 -21.34
N ALA A 183 11.88 13.42 -20.29
CA ALA A 183 13.31 13.67 -20.42
C ALA A 183 14.03 12.59 -21.25
N LEU A 184 13.54 11.35 -21.19
CA LEU A 184 14.03 10.22 -21.98
C LEU A 184 13.48 10.21 -23.42
N ALA A 185 12.51 11.07 -23.77
CA ALA A 185 11.70 10.96 -24.98
C ALA A 185 11.17 9.53 -25.18
N ALA A 186 10.69 8.90 -24.10
CA ALA A 186 10.13 7.56 -24.14
C ALA A 186 8.71 7.60 -24.72
N ASP A 187 8.45 6.78 -25.73
CA ASP A 187 7.20 6.74 -26.51
C ASP A 187 6.44 5.41 -26.39
N ASP A 188 6.95 4.48 -25.58
CA ASP A 188 6.26 3.23 -25.33
C ASP A 188 4.94 3.43 -24.56
N LEU A 189 4.09 2.42 -24.59
CA LEU A 189 2.74 2.48 -24.06
C LEU A 189 2.68 2.86 -22.56
N THR A 190 3.64 2.40 -21.76
CA THR A 190 3.71 2.72 -20.32
C THR A 190 4.06 4.19 -20.11
N ALA A 191 5.06 4.71 -20.85
CA ALA A 191 5.46 6.10 -20.80
C ALA A 191 4.31 7.02 -21.23
N ARG A 192 3.66 6.74 -22.38
CA ARG A 192 2.52 7.51 -22.88
C ARG A 192 1.36 7.56 -21.90
N ARG A 193 0.96 6.42 -21.31
CA ARG A 193 -0.08 6.34 -20.29
C ARG A 193 0.28 7.13 -19.02
N THR A 194 1.52 7.02 -18.57
CA THR A 194 2.01 7.72 -17.38
C THR A 194 2.02 9.24 -17.62
N ILE A 195 2.48 9.67 -18.80
CA ILE A 195 2.50 11.08 -19.19
C ILE A 195 1.08 11.64 -19.26
N ALA A 196 0.15 10.90 -19.86
CA ALA A 196 -1.26 11.29 -19.93
C ALA A 196 -1.90 11.40 -18.54
N ALA A 197 -1.63 10.45 -17.65
CA ALA A 197 -2.18 10.45 -16.29
C ALA A 197 -1.61 11.55 -15.38
N ALA A 198 -0.41 12.06 -15.68
CA ALA A 198 0.26 13.07 -14.85
C ALA A 198 -0.42 14.44 -14.85
N ALA A 199 -1.23 14.74 -15.87
CA ALA A 199 -2.01 15.99 -15.94
C ALA A 199 -3.28 15.92 -15.08
N GLY A 200 -3.73 14.72 -14.75
CA GLY A 200 -4.94 14.47 -13.99
C GLY A 200 -5.85 13.45 -14.66
N THR A 201 -7.00 13.23 -14.06
CA THR A 201 -8.01 12.27 -14.53
C THR A 201 -9.42 12.85 -14.41
N ALA A 202 -10.30 12.48 -15.33
CA ALA A 202 -11.74 12.63 -15.20
C ALA A 202 -12.37 11.24 -15.16
N SER A 203 -13.35 11.05 -14.29
CA SER A 203 -14.02 9.75 -14.16
C SER A 203 -15.51 9.91 -13.99
N ILE A 204 -16.24 8.93 -14.51
CA ILE A 204 -17.67 8.73 -14.25
C ILE A 204 -17.88 7.30 -13.80
N GLY A 205 -18.80 7.11 -12.88
CA GLY A 205 -19.07 5.78 -12.36
C GLY A 205 -20.44 5.63 -11.75
N VAL A 206 -20.81 4.36 -11.57
CA VAL A 206 -21.99 3.95 -10.84
C VAL A 206 -21.63 2.89 -9.83
N THR A 207 -22.19 3.02 -8.63
CA THR A 207 -22.07 2.01 -7.57
C THR A 207 -23.48 1.66 -7.09
N ALA A 208 -23.81 0.39 -7.08
CA ALA A 208 -25.05 -0.13 -6.54
C ALA A 208 -24.74 -1.03 -5.32
N ARG A 209 -25.53 -0.92 -4.29
CA ARG A 209 -25.49 -1.76 -3.08
C ARG A 209 -26.90 -2.14 -2.71
N ASP A 210 -27.12 -3.40 -2.38
CA ASP A 210 -28.42 -3.93 -2.00
C ASP A 210 -28.27 -4.80 -0.74
N GLY A 211 -28.94 -4.42 0.31
CA GLY A 211 -28.99 -5.09 1.62
C GLY A 211 -30.39 -5.13 2.17
N SER A 212 -30.58 -5.72 3.34
CA SER A 212 -31.90 -5.95 3.95
C SER A 212 -32.66 -4.65 4.25
N ASP A 213 -31.95 -3.62 4.72
CA ASP A 213 -32.58 -2.41 5.27
C ASP A 213 -32.43 -1.21 4.34
N LEU A 214 -31.45 -1.27 3.46
CA LEU A 214 -31.07 -0.15 2.60
C LEU A 214 -30.53 -0.67 1.25
N ALA A 215 -31.13 -0.20 0.17
CA ALA A 215 -30.58 -0.33 -1.18
C ALA A 215 -30.20 1.06 -1.70
N GLN A 216 -29.00 1.19 -2.28
CA GLN A 216 -28.48 2.48 -2.76
C GLN A 216 -27.85 2.35 -4.14
N THR A 217 -28.09 3.36 -4.97
CA THR A 217 -27.38 3.55 -6.23
C THR A 217 -26.76 4.95 -6.21
N GLU A 218 -25.45 5.01 -6.42
CA GLU A 218 -24.69 6.24 -6.51
C GLU A 218 -24.17 6.43 -7.93
N PHE A 219 -24.45 7.58 -8.54
CA PHE A 219 -23.85 8.05 -9.80
C PHE A 219 -22.83 9.12 -9.44
N ALA A 220 -21.60 8.98 -9.87
CA ALA A 220 -20.54 9.89 -9.54
C ALA A 220 -19.80 10.38 -10.80
N ALA A 221 -19.44 11.66 -10.80
CA ALA A 221 -18.51 12.26 -11.74
C ALA A 221 -17.43 13.02 -10.95
N ARG A 222 -16.18 12.85 -11.31
CA ARG A 222 -15.05 13.46 -10.62
C ARG A 222 -13.97 13.87 -11.60
N ILE A 223 -13.32 14.98 -11.31
CA ILE A 223 -12.11 15.44 -11.96
C ILE A 223 -11.04 15.70 -10.91
N ASP A 224 -9.84 15.20 -11.15
CA ASP A 224 -8.63 15.48 -10.38
C ASP A 224 -7.57 15.99 -11.35
N THR A 225 -6.97 17.14 -11.06
CA THR A 225 -6.02 17.77 -11.95
C THR A 225 -4.81 18.30 -11.22
N ALA A 226 -3.70 18.33 -11.90
CA ALA A 226 -2.49 19.00 -11.44
C ALA A 226 -2.68 20.52 -11.52
N VAL A 227 -2.63 21.21 -10.38
CA VAL A 227 -2.74 22.68 -10.31
C VAL A 227 -1.34 23.30 -10.34
N GLY A 228 -0.30 22.56 -9.98
CA GLY A 228 1.09 23.01 -9.96
C GLY A 228 2.06 21.85 -9.73
N GLY A 229 3.32 22.13 -9.51
CA GLY A 229 4.37 21.12 -9.40
C GLY A 229 4.11 20.04 -8.35
N THR A 230 3.59 20.42 -7.19
CA THR A 230 3.30 19.53 -6.06
C THR A 230 1.83 19.52 -5.65
N LEU A 231 0.98 20.36 -6.26
CA LEU A 231 -0.42 20.55 -5.91
C LEU A 231 -1.35 19.81 -6.86
N ASP A 232 -2.37 19.14 -6.29
CA ASP A 232 -3.50 18.53 -6.97
C ASP A 232 -4.79 19.19 -6.50
N GLY A 233 -5.64 19.59 -7.44
CA GLY A 233 -7.01 20.00 -7.18
C GLY A 233 -7.98 18.91 -7.64
N GLY A 234 -9.05 18.70 -6.91
CA GLY A 234 -10.10 17.77 -7.30
C GLY A 234 -11.48 18.32 -7.00
N GLY A 235 -12.43 17.97 -7.85
CA GLY A 235 -13.84 18.29 -7.66
C GLY A 235 -14.71 17.14 -8.17
N GLY A 236 -15.89 17.00 -7.61
CA GLY A 236 -16.82 15.95 -8.03
C GLY A 236 -18.24 16.25 -7.64
N VAL A 237 -19.14 15.53 -8.26
CA VAL A 237 -20.54 15.46 -7.93
C VAL A 237 -20.95 13.99 -7.86
N ARG A 238 -21.74 13.64 -6.86
CA ARG A 238 -22.37 12.33 -6.74
C ARG A 238 -23.83 12.49 -6.40
N HIS A 239 -24.66 11.74 -7.09
CA HIS A 239 -26.09 11.67 -6.84
C HIS A 239 -26.45 10.30 -6.30
N LEU A 240 -27.01 10.27 -5.11
CA LEU A 240 -27.42 9.04 -4.43
C LEU A 240 -28.93 8.88 -4.58
N VAL A 241 -29.37 7.68 -4.89
CA VAL A 241 -30.77 7.25 -4.83
C VAL A 241 -30.81 6.07 -3.86
N SER A 242 -31.58 6.24 -2.79
CA SER A 242 -31.69 5.25 -1.72
C SER A 242 -33.13 4.79 -1.56
N ASN A 243 -33.30 3.48 -1.35
CA ASN A 243 -34.57 2.88 -0.96
C ASN A 243 -34.39 2.32 0.45
N VAL A 244 -35.14 2.83 1.40
CA VAL A 244 -35.12 2.40 2.80
C VAL A 244 -36.30 1.46 3.04
N ALA A 245 -36.02 0.22 3.43
CA ALA A 245 -37.01 -0.73 3.88
C ALA A 245 -37.47 -0.32 5.29
N THR A 246 -38.70 0.13 5.40
CA THR A 246 -39.37 0.40 6.68
C THR A 246 -40.48 -0.64 6.88
N ALA A 247 -41.15 -0.60 8.04
CA ALA A 247 -42.23 -1.57 8.31
C ALA A 247 -43.35 -1.58 7.24
N ALA A 248 -43.55 -0.54 6.46
CA ALA A 248 -44.30 -0.36 5.20
C ALA A 248 -44.75 1.12 5.08
N PRO A 249 -44.68 1.75 3.92
CA PRO A 249 -44.09 1.34 2.66
C PRO A 249 -42.61 1.66 2.58
N THR A 250 -41.88 1.09 1.58
CA THR A 250 -40.51 1.47 1.25
C THR A 250 -40.45 2.96 0.88
N VAL A 251 -39.54 3.69 1.53
CA VAL A 251 -39.32 5.11 1.28
C VAL A 251 -38.15 5.30 0.33
N ARG A 252 -38.37 6.03 -0.74
CA ARG A 252 -37.30 6.44 -1.67
C ARG A 252 -36.83 7.84 -1.32
N SER A 253 -35.52 8.02 -1.20
CA SER A 253 -34.86 9.30 -0.99
C SER A 253 -33.71 9.47 -1.97
N GLY A 254 -33.37 10.70 -2.28
CA GLY A 254 -32.17 11.01 -3.08
C GLY A 254 -31.55 12.30 -2.62
N ASP A 255 -30.24 12.42 -2.80
CA ASP A 255 -29.49 13.66 -2.55
C ASP A 255 -28.32 13.78 -3.53
N THR A 256 -27.95 15.03 -3.76
CA THR A 256 -26.80 15.38 -4.59
C THR A 256 -25.71 16.00 -3.71
N VAL A 257 -24.53 15.39 -3.74
CA VAL A 257 -23.38 15.85 -2.96
C VAL A 257 -22.31 16.38 -3.90
N VAL A 258 -21.80 17.57 -3.59
CA VAL A 258 -20.66 18.18 -4.27
C VAL A 258 -19.42 18.04 -3.39
N ASP A 259 -18.33 17.59 -3.96
CA ASP A 259 -17.05 17.36 -3.29
C ASP A 259 -15.96 18.24 -3.89
N ALA A 260 -15.07 18.77 -3.04
CA ALA A 260 -13.87 19.50 -3.45
C ALA A 260 -12.67 19.01 -2.64
N SER A 261 -11.49 19.02 -3.25
CA SER A 261 -10.26 18.66 -2.54
C SER A 261 -9.06 19.40 -3.09
N LEU A 262 -8.07 19.63 -2.23
CA LEU A 262 -6.75 20.13 -2.56
C LEU A 262 -5.71 19.25 -1.86
N ALA A 263 -4.72 18.77 -2.59
CA ALA A 263 -3.67 17.94 -2.02
C ALA A 263 -2.29 18.49 -2.39
N ALA A 264 -1.35 18.41 -1.45
CA ALA A 264 0.05 18.75 -1.66
C ALA A 264 0.91 17.52 -1.37
N ALA A 265 1.89 17.25 -2.24
CA ALA A 265 2.91 16.21 -2.05
C ALA A 265 4.25 16.87 -1.72
N PHE A 266 4.90 16.40 -0.65
CA PHE A 266 6.19 16.87 -0.15
C PHE A 266 7.21 15.72 -0.24
N ASP A 267 8.35 16.00 -0.87
CA ASP A 267 9.50 15.08 -1.00
C ASP A 267 9.16 13.64 -1.43
N GLY A 268 8.02 13.46 -2.13
CA GLY A 268 7.54 12.15 -2.58
C GLY A 268 7.08 11.19 -1.47
N ALA A 269 7.28 11.56 -0.20
CA ALA A 269 6.99 10.68 0.94
C ALA A 269 5.79 11.13 1.78
N VAL A 270 5.43 12.41 1.76
CA VAL A 270 4.31 12.95 2.54
C VAL A 270 3.31 13.60 1.61
N ARG A 271 2.04 13.24 1.75
CA ARG A 271 0.91 13.86 1.05
C ARG A 271 -0.10 14.36 2.08
N ILE A 272 -0.46 15.64 1.98
CA ILE A 272 -1.52 16.26 2.77
C ILE A 272 -2.66 16.60 1.83
N GLN A 273 -3.87 16.23 2.20
CA GLN A 273 -5.08 16.51 1.44
C GLN A 273 -6.09 17.20 2.36
N LEU A 274 -6.60 18.34 1.93
CA LEU A 274 -7.79 18.98 2.47
C LEU A 274 -8.98 18.64 1.58
N PHE A 275 -10.14 18.43 2.17
CA PHE A 275 -11.35 18.13 1.42
C PHE A 275 -12.58 18.71 2.09
N ALA A 276 -13.59 19.03 1.29
CA ALA A 276 -14.88 19.52 1.73
C ALA A 276 -15.99 18.87 0.89
N SER A 277 -17.18 18.79 1.47
CA SER A 277 -18.36 18.21 0.84
C SER A 277 -19.61 18.97 1.27
N ALA A 278 -20.57 19.08 0.37
CA ALA A 278 -21.88 19.68 0.63
C ALA A 278 -22.98 18.83 -0.01
N ALA A 279 -23.93 18.40 0.79
CA ALA A 279 -25.19 17.82 0.36
C ALA A 279 -26.16 18.96 0.04
N LEU A 280 -26.76 18.95 -1.14
CA LEU A 280 -27.53 20.08 -1.64
C LEU A 280 -28.96 20.06 -1.12
N ASP A 281 -29.57 18.88 -1.00
CA ASP A 281 -30.96 18.76 -0.56
C ASP A 281 -31.07 18.78 0.97
N ASP A 282 -30.18 18.12 1.67
CA ASP A 282 -30.16 18.03 3.14
C ASP A 282 -29.39 19.17 3.84
N ALA A 283 -28.77 20.07 3.08
CA ALA A 283 -27.98 21.21 3.57
C ALA A 283 -26.85 20.81 4.57
N VAL A 284 -26.33 19.60 4.46
CA VAL A 284 -25.21 19.12 5.28
C VAL A 284 -23.90 19.50 4.62
N THR A 285 -23.04 20.19 5.35
CA THR A 285 -21.72 20.59 4.88
C THR A 285 -20.64 20.11 5.83
N GLY A 286 -19.55 19.63 5.27
CA GLY A 286 -18.45 19.13 6.07
C GLY A 286 -17.09 19.30 5.39
N GLY A 287 -16.05 19.04 6.17
CA GLY A 287 -14.69 19.09 5.65
C GLY A 287 -13.72 18.31 6.51
N GLY A 288 -12.50 18.19 6.02
CA GLY A 288 -11.48 17.43 6.73
C GLY A 288 -10.11 17.53 6.11
N ALA A 289 -9.20 16.82 6.75
CA ALA A 289 -7.81 16.65 6.30
C ALA A 289 -7.40 15.19 6.35
N ARG A 290 -6.53 14.79 5.43
CA ARG A 290 -5.87 13.50 5.42
C ARG A 290 -4.38 13.70 5.23
N ILE A 291 -3.60 12.97 6.00
CA ILE A 291 -2.15 12.89 5.86
C ILE A 291 -1.80 11.44 5.53
N THR A 292 -0.96 11.26 4.54
CA THR A 292 -0.33 9.98 4.20
C THR A 292 1.17 10.19 4.20
N ALA A 293 1.91 9.37 4.91
CA ALA A 293 3.37 9.48 5.02
C ALA A 293 4.02 8.12 4.82
N GLY A 294 5.16 8.08 4.13
CA GLY A 294 5.92 6.87 3.85
C GLY A 294 5.65 6.27 2.47
N ALA A 295 6.33 5.18 2.20
CA ALA A 295 6.28 4.43 0.96
C ALA A 295 5.19 3.35 1.00
N ALA A 296 4.90 2.71 -0.14
CA ALA A 296 3.87 1.67 -0.23
C ALA A 296 4.16 0.44 0.65
N ASP A 297 5.43 0.20 0.98
CA ASP A 297 5.90 -0.88 1.86
C ASP A 297 5.86 -0.51 3.36
N ALA A 298 5.82 0.79 3.68
CA ALA A 298 5.72 1.29 5.06
C ALA A 298 4.98 2.64 5.05
N GLN A 299 3.68 2.63 5.26
CA GLN A 299 2.83 3.80 5.14
C GLN A 299 2.04 4.07 6.41
N PHE A 300 2.08 5.30 6.87
CA PHE A 300 1.19 5.85 7.89
C PHE A 300 0.10 6.70 7.23
N ARG A 301 -1.09 6.68 7.77
CA ARG A 301 -2.21 7.56 7.39
C ARG A 301 -2.96 8.05 8.60
N ALA A 302 -3.39 9.31 8.52
CA ALA A 302 -4.31 9.90 9.49
C ALA A 302 -5.40 10.66 8.73
N THR A 303 -6.63 10.56 9.20
CA THR A 303 -7.78 11.28 8.63
C THR A 303 -8.59 11.88 9.76
N LEU A 304 -8.86 13.17 9.65
CA LEU A 304 -9.78 13.88 10.52
C LEU A 304 -10.82 14.57 9.64
N SER A 305 -12.10 14.34 9.90
CA SER A 305 -13.18 15.02 9.19
C SER A 305 -14.35 15.31 10.12
N ARG A 306 -15.07 16.37 9.81
CA ARG A 306 -16.24 16.80 10.56
C ARG A 306 -17.43 17.03 9.63
N HIS A 307 -18.58 16.47 10.01
CA HIS A 307 -19.88 16.66 9.37
C HIS A 307 -19.91 16.35 7.86
N MET A 308 -19.13 15.37 7.40
CA MET A 308 -19.18 14.95 6.01
C MET A 308 -20.54 14.32 5.70
N PRO A 309 -21.24 14.71 4.61
CA PRO A 309 -22.49 14.07 4.20
C PRO A 309 -22.36 12.55 4.15
N ASP A 310 -23.26 11.86 4.84
CA ASP A 310 -23.21 10.41 5.00
C ASP A 310 -24.62 9.82 5.01
N TYR A 311 -24.82 8.78 4.23
CA TYR A 311 -26.08 8.07 4.02
C TYR A 311 -25.92 6.59 4.28
N SER A 312 -25.09 6.23 5.27
CA SER A 312 -24.76 4.84 5.57
C SER A 312 -25.82 4.14 6.41
N THR A 313 -26.71 4.87 7.04
CA THR A 313 -27.82 4.30 7.84
C THR A 313 -29.18 4.73 7.31
N PRO A 314 -30.26 3.92 7.51
CA PRO A 314 -31.61 4.31 7.17
C PRO A 314 -32.03 5.68 7.75
N ALA A 315 -31.70 5.96 9.00
CA ALA A 315 -32.03 7.22 9.65
C ALA A 315 -31.38 8.42 8.97
N GLN A 316 -30.11 8.29 8.54
CA GLN A 316 -29.38 9.34 7.82
C GLN A 316 -29.92 9.56 6.42
N VAL A 317 -30.39 8.50 5.75
CA VAL A 317 -31.04 8.61 4.43
C VAL A 317 -32.37 9.37 4.51
N LEU A 318 -33.14 9.15 5.59
CA LEU A 318 -34.49 9.73 5.75
C LEU A 318 -34.49 11.17 6.26
N ALA A 319 -33.46 11.56 7.00
CA ALA A 319 -33.44 12.84 7.71
C ALA A 319 -32.19 13.70 7.37
N GLY A 320 -31.48 13.33 6.34
CA GLY A 320 -30.15 13.88 6.05
C GLY A 320 -29.13 13.52 7.14
N GLY A 321 -27.96 13.13 6.77
CA GLY A 321 -26.99 12.67 7.74
C GLY A 321 -25.57 13.12 7.50
N TYR A 322 -24.79 13.10 8.58
CA TYR A 322 -23.36 13.33 8.51
C TYR A 322 -22.55 12.28 9.29
N LEU A 323 -21.29 12.15 8.91
CA LEU A 323 -20.29 11.39 9.62
C LEU A 323 -19.07 12.26 9.90
N SER A 324 -18.72 12.37 11.20
CA SER A 324 -17.42 12.90 11.61
C SER A 324 -16.52 11.72 11.99
N ARG A 325 -15.25 11.75 11.60
CA ARG A 325 -14.33 10.66 11.86
C ARG A 325 -12.94 11.15 12.21
N ALA A 326 -12.31 10.43 13.11
CA ALA A 326 -10.88 10.55 13.42
C ALA A 326 -10.27 9.16 13.32
N LEU A 327 -9.35 8.96 12.39
CA LEU A 327 -8.74 7.67 12.10
C LEU A 327 -7.23 7.81 11.98
N VAL A 328 -6.50 6.83 12.50
CA VAL A 328 -5.09 6.62 12.26
C VAL A 328 -4.88 5.20 11.74
N GLY A 329 -3.94 5.01 10.85
CA GLY A 329 -3.69 3.69 10.29
C GLY A 329 -2.26 3.53 9.82
N VAL A 330 -1.85 2.27 9.74
CA VAL A 330 -0.55 1.86 9.24
C VAL A 330 -0.71 0.71 8.26
N THR A 331 0.18 0.67 7.28
CA THR A 331 0.38 -0.50 6.42
C THR A 331 1.87 -0.78 6.42
N TYR A 332 2.24 -2.02 6.65
CA TYR A 332 3.65 -2.41 6.72
C TYR A 332 3.87 -3.76 6.04
N ARG A 333 4.87 -3.81 5.16
CA ARG A 333 5.32 -5.04 4.53
C ARG A 333 6.32 -5.74 5.43
N LEU A 334 5.89 -6.82 6.04
CA LEU A 334 6.73 -7.64 6.94
C LEU A 334 7.79 -8.42 6.17
N THR A 335 7.38 -9.02 5.06
CA THR A 335 8.25 -9.76 4.12
C THR A 335 7.74 -9.54 2.69
N PRO A 336 8.49 -9.93 1.66
CA PRO A 336 8.03 -9.82 0.28
C PRO A 336 6.63 -10.40 0.00
N GLY A 337 6.21 -11.40 0.76
CA GLY A 337 4.91 -12.06 0.61
C GLY A 337 3.87 -11.68 1.66
N VAL A 338 4.22 -10.90 2.69
CA VAL A 338 3.33 -10.62 3.83
C VAL A 338 3.19 -9.12 4.06
N VAL A 339 1.96 -8.64 4.01
CA VAL A 339 1.61 -7.25 4.33
C VAL A 339 0.63 -7.25 5.49
N ALA A 340 0.93 -6.48 6.52
CA ALA A 340 0.03 -6.20 7.62
C ALA A 340 -0.50 -4.77 7.53
N GLN A 341 -1.75 -4.58 7.92
CA GLN A 341 -2.36 -3.26 8.01
C GLN A 341 -3.28 -3.18 9.21
N GLY A 342 -3.47 -1.96 9.72
CA GLY A 342 -4.41 -1.72 10.79
C GLY A 342 -4.84 -0.26 10.80
N ASP A 343 -6.09 -0.02 11.18
CA ASP A 343 -6.66 1.29 11.40
C ASP A 343 -7.40 1.29 12.73
N PHE A 344 -7.37 2.44 13.41
CA PHE A 344 -8.05 2.64 14.66
C PHE A 344 -8.59 4.08 14.72
N GLY A 345 -9.77 4.25 15.34
CA GLY A 345 -10.32 5.58 15.50
C GLY A 345 -11.73 5.64 16.05
N ALA A 346 -12.38 6.77 15.83
CA ALA A 346 -13.74 7.03 16.30
C ALA A 346 -14.60 7.64 15.20
N TYR A 347 -15.87 7.26 15.20
CA TYR A 347 -16.91 7.83 14.36
C TYR A 347 -17.99 8.49 15.20
N ARG A 348 -18.58 9.55 14.65
CA ARG A 348 -19.77 10.19 15.15
C ARG A 348 -20.78 10.35 14.01
N TYR A 349 -21.83 9.58 14.09
CA TYR A 349 -22.99 9.64 13.19
C TYR A 349 -23.94 10.70 13.70
N GLY A 350 -24.48 11.55 12.83
CA GLY A 350 -25.46 12.57 13.21
C GLY A 350 -26.45 12.83 12.10
N LEU A 351 -27.50 13.57 12.43
CA LEU A 351 -28.55 14.00 11.51
C LEU A 351 -28.44 15.51 11.22
N ALA A 352 -28.88 15.94 10.03
CA ALA A 352 -28.91 17.34 9.61
C ALA A 352 -29.71 18.23 10.56
N THR A 353 -30.78 17.71 11.13
CA THR A 353 -31.62 18.39 12.10
C THR A 353 -30.94 18.67 13.44
N GLY A 354 -29.75 18.15 13.69
CA GLY A 354 -29.04 18.25 14.96
C GLY A 354 -29.67 17.46 16.11
N SER A 355 -30.73 16.69 15.86
CA SER A 355 -31.58 16.05 16.86
C SER A 355 -30.99 14.82 17.53
N GLY A 356 -29.78 14.40 17.14
CA GLY A 356 -29.18 13.24 17.74
C GLY A 356 -27.85 12.83 17.13
N ALA A 357 -27.04 12.17 17.93
CA ALA A 357 -25.77 11.56 17.47
C ALA A 357 -25.53 10.21 18.13
N SER A 358 -24.82 9.35 17.43
CA SER A 358 -24.31 8.08 17.94
C SER A 358 -22.80 8.03 17.75
N ASP A 359 -22.08 7.66 18.78
CA ASP A 359 -20.62 7.62 18.80
C ASP A 359 -20.15 6.17 18.82
N THR A 360 -19.16 5.85 18.00
CA THR A 360 -18.55 4.51 17.92
C THR A 360 -17.01 4.59 17.95
N ILE A 361 -16.38 3.52 18.42
CA ILE A 361 -14.96 3.26 18.23
C ILE A 361 -14.84 2.21 17.13
N VAL A 362 -13.93 2.45 16.20
CA VAL A 362 -13.68 1.54 15.08
C VAL A 362 -12.25 1.02 15.14
N ALA A 363 -12.08 -0.24 14.80
CA ALA A 363 -10.77 -0.86 14.66
C ALA A 363 -10.80 -1.81 13.47
N SER A 364 -9.76 -1.80 12.67
CA SER A 364 -9.58 -2.82 11.65
C SER A 364 -8.13 -3.31 11.64
N ALA A 365 -7.94 -4.58 11.30
CA ALA A 365 -6.64 -5.18 11.09
C ALA A 365 -6.70 -6.14 9.92
N GLY A 366 -5.60 -6.30 9.21
CA GLY A 366 -5.56 -7.23 8.10
C GLY A 366 -4.15 -7.75 7.86
N VAL A 367 -4.09 -8.98 7.37
CA VAL A 367 -2.86 -9.60 6.92
C VAL A 367 -3.11 -10.21 5.54
N ASP A 368 -2.29 -9.84 4.58
CA ASP A 368 -2.26 -10.43 3.25
C ASP A 368 -1.02 -11.32 3.13
N TYR A 369 -1.23 -12.57 2.77
CA TYR A 369 -0.16 -13.52 2.50
C TYR A 369 -0.19 -13.97 1.05
N LEU A 370 0.85 -13.65 0.30
CA LEU A 370 1.02 -14.03 -1.09
C LEU A 370 1.69 -15.40 -1.15
N ILE A 371 0.94 -16.42 -1.52
CA ILE A 371 1.40 -17.81 -1.62
C ILE A 371 2.18 -18.03 -2.92
N ARG A 372 1.65 -17.48 -4.03
CA ARG A 372 2.24 -17.61 -5.37
C ARG A 372 2.19 -16.27 -6.08
N ARG A 373 3.32 -15.84 -6.65
CA ARG A 373 3.44 -14.56 -7.39
C ARG A 373 3.19 -14.68 -8.88
N GLN A 374 3.51 -15.86 -9.44
CA GLN A 374 3.31 -16.10 -10.87
C GLN A 374 1.83 -16.24 -11.20
N PHE A 375 1.48 -15.98 -12.45
CA PHE A 375 0.09 -16.09 -12.93
C PHE A 375 -0.49 -17.50 -12.80
N PRO A 376 -1.69 -17.67 -12.27
CA PRO A 376 -2.39 -16.69 -11.46
C PRO A 376 -1.67 -16.48 -10.11
N ALA A 377 -1.55 -15.23 -9.68
CA ALA A 377 -1.06 -14.96 -8.34
C ALA A 377 -2.10 -15.40 -7.32
N LEU A 378 -1.67 -16.15 -6.32
CA LEU A 378 -2.56 -16.71 -5.29
C LEU A 378 -2.16 -16.18 -3.91
N GLY A 379 -3.15 -15.85 -3.11
CA GLY A 379 -2.93 -15.36 -1.75
C GLY A 379 -4.03 -15.78 -0.79
N LEU A 380 -3.76 -15.55 0.47
CA LEU A 380 -4.71 -15.67 1.57
C LEU A 380 -4.79 -14.32 2.29
N THR A 381 -5.99 -13.90 2.61
CA THR A 381 -6.25 -12.64 3.29
C THR A 381 -7.06 -12.90 4.55
N TYR A 382 -6.60 -12.36 5.67
CA TYR A 382 -7.39 -12.23 6.88
C TYR A 382 -7.75 -10.76 7.09
N ARG A 383 -9.01 -10.50 7.46
CA ARG A 383 -9.51 -9.17 7.82
C ARG A 383 -10.29 -9.24 9.12
N PHE A 384 -10.00 -8.31 9.97
CA PHE A 384 -10.74 -7.98 11.18
C PHE A 384 -11.33 -6.58 11.01
N ASP A 385 -12.63 -6.43 11.18
CA ASP A 385 -13.34 -5.16 11.12
C ASP A 385 -14.32 -5.08 12.30
N ALA A 386 -14.11 -4.13 13.19
CA ALA A 386 -14.93 -3.94 14.38
C ALA A 386 -15.44 -2.51 14.50
N GLU A 387 -16.65 -2.37 14.98
CA GLU A 387 -17.26 -1.11 15.37
C GLU A 387 -18.04 -1.30 16.67
N TYR A 388 -17.59 -0.61 17.71
CA TYR A 388 -18.16 -0.72 19.07
C TYR A 388 -18.94 0.55 19.37
N VAL A 389 -20.26 0.41 19.55
CA VAL A 389 -21.13 1.51 19.91
C VAL A 389 -20.83 1.94 21.34
N GLN A 390 -20.46 3.21 21.52
CA GLN A 390 -20.14 3.82 22.81
C GLN A 390 -21.34 4.56 23.38
N ARG A 391 -22.08 5.24 22.52
CA ARG A 391 -23.22 6.03 22.90
C ARG A 391 -24.23 6.11 21.76
N MET A 392 -25.51 6.00 22.09
CA MET A 392 -26.62 6.33 21.20
C MET A 392 -27.50 7.35 21.91
N GLN A 393 -27.84 8.43 21.22
CA GLN A 393 -28.82 9.39 21.72
C GLN A 393 -30.22 8.83 21.51
N LEU A 394 -31.06 8.93 22.54
CA LEU A 394 -32.46 8.49 22.49
C LEU A 394 -33.37 9.67 22.14
N GLY A 395 -34.38 9.42 21.33
CA GLY A 395 -35.48 10.33 21.06
C GLY A 395 -36.46 10.42 22.26
N ALA A 396 -37.50 11.21 22.08
CA ALA A 396 -38.55 11.33 23.08
C ALA A 396 -39.34 10.04 23.35
N ASP A 397 -39.38 9.16 22.36
CA ASP A 397 -39.95 7.81 22.42
C ASP A 397 -39.02 6.75 23.05
N ARG A 398 -37.84 7.18 23.53
CA ARG A 398 -36.77 6.35 24.08
C ARG A 398 -36.15 5.37 23.06
N LEU A 399 -36.40 5.50 21.79
CA LEU A 399 -35.71 4.78 20.73
C LEU A 399 -34.44 5.52 20.32
N ALA A 400 -33.44 4.79 19.85
CA ALA A 400 -32.21 5.41 19.33
C ALA A 400 -32.52 6.22 18.07
N VAL A 401 -32.10 7.50 18.05
CA VAL A 401 -32.30 8.39 16.90
C VAL A 401 -31.56 7.86 15.66
N ILE A 402 -30.35 7.34 15.86
CA ILE A 402 -29.60 6.60 14.86
C ILE A 402 -29.26 5.24 15.48
N PRO A 403 -30.06 4.19 15.17
CA PRO A 403 -29.79 2.86 15.70
C PRO A 403 -28.51 2.29 15.08
N LEU A 404 -27.57 1.96 15.93
CA LEU A 404 -26.31 1.32 15.54
C LEU A 404 -26.18 0.00 16.32
N ALA A 405 -25.49 -0.96 15.73
CA ALA A 405 -25.17 -2.23 16.38
C ALA A 405 -23.65 -2.37 16.53
N THR A 406 -23.21 -2.84 17.69
CA THR A 406 -21.83 -3.30 17.87
C THR A 406 -21.61 -4.54 17.01
N ARG A 407 -20.47 -4.60 16.32
CA ARG A 407 -20.11 -5.66 15.40
C ARG A 407 -18.61 -5.94 15.43
N GLU A 408 -18.24 -7.18 15.13
CA GLU A 408 -16.86 -7.61 15.09
C GLU A 408 -16.71 -8.72 14.04
N ASN A 409 -16.38 -8.33 12.82
CA ASN A 409 -16.28 -9.24 11.69
C ASN A 409 -14.88 -9.83 11.56
N HIS A 410 -14.78 -11.13 11.44
CA HIS A 410 -13.59 -11.87 11.09
C HIS A 410 -13.78 -12.52 9.73
N THR A 411 -12.95 -12.20 8.77
CA THR A 411 -13.07 -12.69 7.40
C THR A 411 -11.78 -13.36 6.95
N ILE A 412 -11.89 -14.56 6.42
CA ILE A 412 -10.80 -15.26 5.75
C ILE A 412 -11.17 -15.43 4.28
N GLN A 413 -10.27 -15.04 3.37
CA GLN A 413 -10.51 -15.09 1.94
C GLN A 413 -9.29 -15.62 1.19
N GLY A 414 -9.54 -16.50 0.20
CA GLY A 414 -8.59 -16.79 -0.86
C GLY A 414 -8.63 -15.70 -1.91
N LEU A 415 -7.46 -15.30 -2.40
CA LEU A 415 -7.25 -14.32 -3.46
C LEU A 415 -6.67 -15.03 -4.68
N ALA A 416 -7.22 -14.75 -5.86
CA ALA A 416 -6.60 -15.06 -7.14
C ALA A 416 -6.55 -13.78 -7.99
N SER A 417 -5.38 -13.45 -8.55
CA SER A 417 -5.24 -12.28 -9.41
C SER A 417 -4.27 -12.53 -10.56
N GLY A 418 -4.43 -11.75 -11.61
CA GLY A 418 -3.56 -11.82 -12.77
C GLY A 418 -4.04 -10.95 -13.91
N ALA A 419 -3.32 -11.01 -15.03
CA ALA A 419 -3.69 -10.31 -16.25
C ALA A 419 -3.80 -11.30 -17.42
N VAL A 420 -4.85 -11.18 -18.18
CA VAL A 420 -5.03 -11.90 -19.47
C VAL A 420 -5.04 -10.84 -20.56
N GLY A 421 -3.97 -10.77 -21.33
CA GLY A 421 -3.75 -9.65 -22.25
C GLY A 421 -3.69 -8.33 -21.49
N ALA A 422 -4.54 -7.37 -21.86
CA ALA A 422 -4.62 -6.07 -21.20
C ALA A 422 -5.61 -6.06 -20.00
N VAL A 423 -6.37 -7.12 -19.78
CA VAL A 423 -7.39 -7.19 -18.73
C VAL A 423 -6.78 -7.72 -17.45
N GLN A 424 -6.80 -6.90 -16.41
CA GLN A 424 -6.47 -7.30 -15.05
C GLN A 424 -7.70 -7.88 -14.37
N MET A 425 -7.54 -9.00 -13.69
CA MET A 425 -8.62 -9.71 -12.99
C MET A 425 -8.20 -9.96 -11.55
N THR A 426 -9.16 -9.82 -10.63
CA THR A 426 -8.97 -10.16 -9.21
C THR A 426 -10.24 -10.84 -8.71
N ALA A 427 -10.11 -12.01 -8.14
CA ALA A 427 -11.20 -12.74 -7.51
C ALA A 427 -10.86 -12.99 -6.04
N LEU A 428 -11.85 -12.80 -5.18
CA LEU A 428 -11.79 -13.08 -3.75
C LEU A 428 -12.95 -14.01 -3.40
N VAL A 429 -12.70 -15.03 -2.60
CA VAL A 429 -13.75 -15.94 -2.09
C VAL A 429 -13.38 -16.32 -0.66
N GLY A 430 -14.35 -16.27 0.23
CA GLY A 430 -14.12 -16.57 1.63
C GLY A 430 -15.36 -16.59 2.49
N TRP A 431 -15.17 -16.52 3.78
CA TRP A 431 -16.22 -16.57 4.78
C TRP A 431 -15.99 -15.50 5.86
N THR A 432 -17.08 -14.90 6.28
CA THR A 432 -17.10 -13.89 7.35
C THR A 432 -17.91 -14.42 8.52
N VAL A 433 -17.42 -14.20 9.74
CA VAL A 433 -18.12 -14.46 10.99
C VAL A 433 -18.16 -13.17 11.79
N ASP A 434 -19.34 -12.75 12.22
CA ASP A 434 -19.49 -11.67 13.21
C ASP A 434 -19.60 -12.27 14.61
N ARG A 435 -18.75 -11.83 15.52
CA ARG A 435 -18.73 -12.30 16.91
C ARG A 435 -20.07 -12.09 17.65
N PHE A 436 -20.81 -11.06 17.27
CA PHE A 436 -22.09 -10.70 17.89
C PHE A 436 -23.29 -11.35 17.19
N GLY A 437 -23.05 -12.17 16.21
CA GLY A 437 -24.05 -12.99 15.54
C GLY A 437 -24.13 -12.73 14.03
N GLY A 438 -24.21 -13.82 13.33
CA GLY A 438 -24.23 -13.86 11.87
C GLY A 438 -22.90 -14.32 11.27
N ASP A 439 -23.04 -15.07 10.22
CA ASP A 439 -21.92 -15.53 9.38
C ASP A 439 -22.39 -15.68 7.95
N GLY A 440 -21.48 -15.80 7.04
CA GLY A 440 -21.83 -16.05 5.65
C GLY A 440 -20.69 -15.86 4.65
N PRO A 441 -20.96 -16.22 3.39
CA PRO A 441 -19.98 -16.13 2.33
C PRO A 441 -19.66 -14.69 1.97
N THR A 442 -18.42 -14.48 1.57
CA THR A 442 -17.98 -13.26 0.92
C THR A 442 -17.24 -13.63 -0.36
N ALA A 443 -17.61 -12.99 -1.46
CA ALA A 443 -16.99 -13.22 -2.76
C ALA A 443 -17.03 -11.96 -3.60
N SER A 444 -15.98 -11.72 -4.37
CA SER A 444 -15.95 -10.60 -5.32
C SER A 444 -15.13 -10.93 -6.55
N LEU A 445 -15.51 -10.28 -7.64
CA LEU A 445 -14.76 -10.26 -8.90
C LEU A 445 -14.52 -8.80 -9.29
N GLY A 446 -13.29 -8.47 -9.59
CA GLY A 446 -12.87 -7.18 -10.14
C GLY A 446 -12.20 -7.37 -11.49
N LEU A 447 -12.50 -6.48 -12.43
CA LEU A 447 -11.94 -6.42 -13.76
C LEU A 447 -11.47 -4.99 -14.03
N ALA A 448 -10.32 -4.84 -14.65
CA ALA A 448 -9.82 -3.53 -15.07
C ALA A 448 -9.08 -3.67 -16.39
N ALA A 449 -9.38 -2.80 -17.35
CA ALA A 449 -8.75 -2.81 -18.66
C ALA A 449 -8.52 -1.39 -19.19
N PRO A 450 -7.34 -1.10 -19.73
CA PRO A 450 -7.14 0.07 -20.56
C PRO A 450 -7.76 -0.20 -21.93
N ILE A 451 -8.75 0.61 -22.33
CA ILE A 451 -9.40 0.51 -23.64
C ILE A 451 -8.75 1.39 -24.70
N ALA A 452 -7.98 2.39 -24.25
CA ALA A 452 -7.11 3.22 -25.09
C ALA A 452 -5.96 3.78 -24.23
N VAL A 453 -5.06 4.58 -24.81
CA VAL A 453 -3.93 5.19 -24.08
C VAL A 453 -4.43 6.03 -22.90
N ALA A 454 -5.45 6.85 -23.11
CA ALA A 454 -6.02 7.73 -22.10
C ALA A 454 -7.23 7.14 -21.37
N TRP A 455 -7.77 6.00 -21.76
CA TRP A 455 -9.02 5.49 -21.24
C TRP A 455 -8.85 4.15 -20.53
N ARG A 456 -9.46 4.03 -19.36
CA ARG A 456 -9.52 2.81 -18.55
C ARG A 456 -10.95 2.54 -18.09
N VAL A 457 -11.39 1.30 -18.18
CA VAL A 457 -12.63 0.82 -17.62
C VAL A 457 -12.35 -0.12 -16.46
N GLU A 458 -13.12 0.00 -15.39
CA GLU A 458 -13.06 -0.89 -14.23
C GLU A 458 -14.47 -1.33 -13.88
N GLY A 459 -14.63 -2.59 -13.53
CA GLY A 459 -15.86 -3.17 -13.03
C GLY A 459 -15.57 -4.07 -11.85
N SER A 460 -16.45 -4.05 -10.85
CA SER A 460 -16.39 -5.02 -9.77
C SER A 460 -17.77 -5.32 -9.25
N GLY A 461 -17.95 -6.50 -8.69
CA GLY A 461 -19.19 -6.90 -8.04
C GLY A 461 -18.96 -8.07 -7.13
N GLY A 462 -19.90 -8.26 -6.22
CA GLY A 462 -19.77 -9.34 -5.26
C GLY A 462 -20.88 -9.38 -4.23
N ILE A 463 -20.68 -10.31 -3.32
CA ILE A 463 -21.50 -10.53 -2.14
C ILE A 463 -20.61 -10.40 -0.91
N THR A 464 -21.09 -9.73 0.11
CA THR A 464 -20.44 -9.67 1.40
C THR A 464 -21.44 -9.97 2.50
N SER A 465 -21.01 -10.71 3.50
CA SER A 465 -21.76 -10.96 4.74
C SER A 465 -21.17 -10.15 5.92
N ILE A 466 -20.29 -9.21 5.62
CA ILE A 466 -19.75 -8.28 6.62
C ILE A 466 -20.89 -7.38 7.09
N ALA A 467 -21.26 -7.52 8.35
CA ALA A 467 -22.25 -6.63 8.97
C ALA A 467 -21.72 -5.18 8.95
N ARG A 468 -22.53 -4.26 8.51
CA ARG A 468 -22.25 -2.81 8.50
C ARG A 468 -23.50 -2.07 8.95
N GLN A 469 -23.33 -0.87 9.46
CA GLN A 469 -24.48 -0.03 9.80
C GLN A 469 -25.34 0.20 8.54
N GLY A 470 -26.64 0.01 8.66
CA GLY A 470 -27.59 0.09 7.55
C GLY A 470 -27.61 -1.10 6.57
N PHE A 471 -26.70 -2.04 6.71
CA PHE A 471 -26.57 -3.21 5.83
C PHE A 471 -26.34 -4.46 6.67
N ALA A 472 -27.30 -4.77 7.52
CA ALA A 472 -27.23 -6.00 8.31
C ALA A 472 -27.35 -7.25 7.40
N GLY A 473 -26.59 -8.28 7.74
CA GLY A 473 -26.61 -9.52 6.99
C GLY A 473 -25.90 -9.45 5.63
N ARG A 474 -26.50 -10.08 4.63
CA ARG A 474 -25.91 -10.23 3.29
C ARG A 474 -26.13 -8.97 2.45
N GLN A 475 -25.08 -8.48 1.82
CA GLN A 475 -25.12 -7.35 0.91
C GLN A 475 -24.58 -7.75 -0.47
N LEU A 476 -25.31 -7.40 -1.52
CA LEU A 476 -24.81 -7.43 -2.90
C LEU A 476 -24.25 -6.04 -3.25
N TYR A 477 -23.20 -6.01 -4.06
CA TYR A 477 -22.72 -4.77 -4.62
C TYR A 477 -22.20 -4.93 -6.04
N ALA A 478 -22.30 -3.85 -6.80
CA ALA A 478 -21.72 -3.74 -8.14
C ALA A 478 -21.19 -2.33 -8.34
N ARG A 479 -20.08 -2.20 -9.06
CA ARG A 479 -19.48 -0.93 -9.42
C ARG A 479 -18.97 -0.98 -10.85
N ALA A 480 -19.18 0.11 -11.58
CA ALA A 480 -18.53 0.36 -12.87
C ALA A 480 -17.93 1.76 -12.86
N LEU A 481 -16.75 1.91 -13.43
CA LEU A 481 -15.99 3.17 -13.48
C LEU A 481 -15.32 3.30 -14.85
N LEU A 482 -15.51 4.44 -15.49
CA LEU A 482 -14.77 4.84 -16.67
C LEU A 482 -13.88 6.03 -16.31
N THR A 483 -12.60 5.92 -16.57
CA THR A 483 -11.60 6.96 -16.28
C THR A 483 -10.91 7.38 -17.56
N ARG A 484 -10.75 8.70 -17.73
CA ARG A 484 -9.95 9.32 -18.77
C ARG A 484 -8.78 10.09 -18.16
N SER A 485 -7.58 9.86 -18.65
CA SER A 485 -6.40 10.70 -18.39
C SER A 485 -6.50 12.00 -19.17
N LEU A 486 -6.13 13.14 -18.57
CA LEU A 486 -6.35 14.48 -19.11
C LEU A 486 -5.15 15.03 -19.90
N GLY A 487 -3.99 14.39 -19.84
CA GLY A 487 -2.80 14.81 -20.57
C GLY A 487 -2.81 14.38 -22.03
N ASP A 488 -1.85 14.95 -22.78
CA ASP A 488 -1.64 14.62 -24.18
C ASP A 488 -1.24 13.16 -24.36
N THR A 489 -1.79 12.55 -25.39
CA THR A 489 -1.58 11.13 -25.74
C THR A 489 -0.74 10.96 -27.02
N GLN A 490 -0.18 12.10 -27.52
CA GLN A 490 0.67 12.12 -28.73
C GLN A 490 2.04 11.50 -28.49
#